data_d51146ad5e8439645f961fe44bf0924f
#
_entry.id   d51146ad5e8439645f961fe44bf0924f
#
_cell.length_a   1.000
_cell.length_b   1.000
_cell.length_c   1.000
_cell.angle_alpha   90.00
_cell.angle_beta   90.00
_cell.angle_gamma   90.00
#
_symmetry.space_group_name_H-M   'P 1'
#
loop_
_entity.id
_entity.type
_entity.pdbx_description
1 polymer ?
#
loop_
_entity_poly.entity_id
_entity_poly.type
_entity_poly.pdbx_seq_one_letter_code
_entity_poly.pdbx_strand_id
1 'polypeptide(L)'
;MSEEISVIEELETEGGKKGPRGKKGDGAGAPKKKAPGPAGTELEERVVAVNRVAKVVKGGRRFSFSALMIVGDKKGKVGYGLGKAKEVPEAIRKATQEAYKNMITVPLDNGTIPHEILGEFDAGKILFKPAANGTGVKAAGACRSILELAGVHNILTKSLRGNNPHNVVKATFKALKGLRSVESIAKARDKDVKGLRAKN
;
A
#
# COMPACT_ATOMS: atom_id res chain seq x y z
N MET A 1 6.86 -62.28 -37.79
CA MET A 1 7.20 -60.84 -37.69
C MET A 1 5.97 -59.97 -37.86
N SER A 2 4.91 -60.21 -37.09
CA SER A 2 3.68 -59.39 -37.09
C SER A 2 2.93 -59.37 -35.75
N GLU A 3 3.55 -59.85 -34.68
CA GLU A 3 2.95 -59.82 -33.32
C GLU A 3 3.69 -58.95 -32.30
N GLU A 4 4.82 -58.36 -32.63
CA GLU A 4 5.61 -57.49 -31.73
C GLU A 4 5.32 -55.99 -31.90
N ILE A 5 4.48 -55.60 -32.87
CA ILE A 5 4.17 -54.16 -33.11
C ILE A 5 2.90 -53.73 -32.37
N SER A 6 2.05 -54.66 -31.91
CA SER A 6 0.79 -54.31 -31.21
C SER A 6 0.93 -54.01 -29.70
N VAL A 7 2.09 -54.30 -29.11
CA VAL A 7 2.27 -54.11 -27.64
C VAL A 7 2.92 -52.75 -27.30
N ILE A 8 3.44 -52.02 -28.28
CA ILE A 8 4.10 -50.73 -28.07
C ILE A 8 3.08 -49.55 -28.14
N GLU A 9 1.88 -49.79 -28.76
CA GLU A 9 0.90 -48.72 -28.97
C GLU A 9 -0.08 -48.51 -27.78
N GLU A 10 -0.10 -49.44 -26.81
CA GLU A 10 -0.97 -49.31 -25.61
C GLU A 10 -0.33 -48.68 -24.40
N LEU A 11 0.97 -48.26 -24.41
CA LEU A 11 1.68 -47.72 -23.27
C LEU A 11 1.85 -46.16 -23.30
N GLU A 12 1.37 -45.49 -24.33
CA GLU A 12 1.52 -44.03 -24.46
C GLU A 12 0.27 -43.18 -24.10
N THR A 13 -0.80 -43.74 -23.55
CA THR A 13 -2.02 -43.00 -23.27
C THR A 13 -2.34 -42.76 -21.78
N GLU A 14 -1.46 -43.05 -20.84
CA GLU A 14 -1.64 -42.71 -19.43
C GLU A 14 -0.52 -41.82 -18.90
N GLY A 15 -0.60 -40.52 -19.14
CA GLY A 15 0.39 -39.58 -18.58
C GLY A 15 0.08 -38.11 -18.80
N GLY A 16 -1.06 -37.60 -18.38
CA GLY A 16 -1.34 -36.18 -18.57
C GLY A 16 -2.52 -35.60 -17.82
N LYS A 17 -2.72 -35.94 -16.55
CA LYS A 17 -3.63 -35.18 -15.69
C LYS A 17 -2.98 -33.84 -15.34
N LYS A 18 -3.20 -32.84 -16.23
CA LYS A 18 -3.00 -31.42 -15.89
C LYS A 18 -3.90 -31.07 -14.71
N GLY A 19 -3.30 -30.84 -13.55
CA GLY A 19 -3.99 -30.30 -12.38
C GLY A 19 -4.69 -28.98 -12.72
N PRO A 20 -5.78 -28.63 -12.06
CA PRO A 20 -6.55 -27.42 -12.35
C PRO A 20 -5.67 -26.20 -12.13
N ARG A 21 -5.45 -25.42 -13.22
CA ARG A 21 -4.85 -24.07 -13.14
C ARG A 21 -5.73 -23.27 -12.19
N GLY A 22 -5.19 -22.93 -11.03
CA GLY A 22 -5.82 -22.06 -10.07
C GLY A 22 -6.27 -20.78 -10.77
N LYS A 23 -7.57 -20.53 -10.76
CA LYS A 23 -8.18 -19.27 -11.15
C LYS A 23 -7.49 -18.18 -10.33
N LYS A 24 -6.83 -17.22 -11.01
CA LYS A 24 -6.46 -15.96 -10.40
C LYS A 24 -7.76 -15.36 -9.84
N GLY A 25 -7.89 -15.38 -8.52
CA GLY A 25 -9.00 -14.76 -7.84
C GLY A 25 -8.92 -13.26 -8.12
N ASP A 26 -9.95 -12.75 -8.77
CA ASP A 26 -10.24 -11.33 -8.86
C ASP A 26 -10.21 -10.77 -7.45
N GLY A 27 -9.40 -9.72 -7.24
CA GLY A 27 -9.22 -9.09 -5.95
C GLY A 27 -10.52 -8.48 -5.44
N ALA A 28 -11.33 -9.31 -4.79
CA ALA A 28 -12.48 -8.86 -4.01
C ALA A 28 -11.94 -7.89 -2.95
N GLY A 29 -12.29 -6.62 -3.08
CA GLY A 29 -11.92 -5.58 -2.13
C GLY A 29 -12.28 -6.02 -0.72
N ALA A 30 -11.26 -6.13 0.15
CA ALA A 30 -11.47 -6.49 1.54
C ALA A 30 -12.49 -5.53 2.17
N PRO A 31 -13.42 -6.01 3.02
CA PRO A 31 -14.47 -5.20 3.61
C PRO A 31 -13.85 -4.05 4.39
N LYS A 32 -14.26 -2.81 4.05
CA LYS A 32 -13.89 -1.60 4.77
C LYS A 32 -14.54 -1.65 6.15
N LYS A 33 -13.80 -2.05 7.18
CA LYS A 33 -14.26 -1.92 8.57
C LYS A 33 -13.99 -0.51 9.04
N LYS A 34 -15.05 0.22 9.38
CA LYS A 34 -14.96 1.47 10.12
C LYS A 34 -14.81 1.13 11.59
N ALA A 35 -13.67 1.42 12.18
CA ALA A 35 -13.47 1.32 13.63
C ALA A 35 -13.47 2.72 14.26
N PRO A 36 -14.06 2.92 15.45
CA PRO A 36 -13.94 4.18 16.16
C PRO A 36 -12.48 4.39 16.57
N GLY A 37 -11.88 5.45 16.04
CA GLY A 37 -10.53 5.88 16.43
C GLY A 37 -10.51 6.53 17.81
N PRO A 38 -9.34 6.68 18.44
CA PRO A 38 -9.21 7.46 19.64
C PRO A 38 -9.59 8.92 19.32
N ALA A 39 -10.67 9.44 19.93
CA ALA A 39 -11.24 10.78 19.74
C ALA A 39 -12.42 10.93 18.75
N GLY A 40 -13.27 9.92 18.57
CA GLY A 40 -14.56 10.11 17.88
C GLY A 40 -14.49 10.39 16.37
N THR A 41 -13.30 10.33 15.76
CA THR A 41 -13.14 10.41 14.31
C THR A 41 -13.34 9.03 13.67
N GLU A 42 -14.21 8.95 12.67
CA GLU A 42 -14.37 7.74 11.87
C GLU A 42 -13.08 7.50 11.08
N LEU A 43 -12.27 6.54 11.52
CA LEU A 43 -11.06 6.12 10.83
C LEU A 43 -11.37 4.92 9.93
N GLU A 44 -10.95 4.99 8.69
CA GLU A 44 -10.99 3.84 7.79
C GLU A 44 -9.68 3.05 7.87
N GLU A 45 -9.82 1.72 7.89
CA GLU A 45 -8.70 0.78 7.93
C GLU A 45 -8.61 0.03 6.60
N ARG A 46 -7.39 -0.16 6.10
CA ARG A 46 -7.13 -0.93 4.89
C ARG A 46 -5.93 -1.84 5.06
N VAL A 47 -6.12 -3.11 4.77
CA VAL A 47 -5.03 -4.11 4.68
C VAL A 47 -4.31 -3.92 3.36
N VAL A 48 -2.99 -3.76 3.41
CA VAL A 48 -2.13 -3.66 2.21
C VAL A 48 -1.57 -5.02 1.82
N ALA A 49 -1.03 -5.74 2.80
CA ALA A 49 -0.44 -7.06 2.58
C ALA A 49 -0.54 -7.92 3.84
N VAL A 50 -0.82 -9.21 3.65
CA VAL A 50 -0.72 -10.23 4.69
C VAL A 50 0.20 -11.33 4.18
N ASN A 51 1.30 -11.56 4.89
CA ASN A 51 2.30 -12.56 4.53
C ASN A 51 2.38 -13.64 5.61
N ARG A 52 2.38 -14.92 5.18
CA ARG A 52 2.72 -16.03 6.07
C ARG A 52 4.23 -16.16 6.14
N VAL A 53 4.78 -16.05 7.33
CA VAL A 53 6.22 -16.19 7.61
C VAL A 53 6.47 -17.45 8.42
N ALA A 54 7.63 -18.06 8.26
CA ALA A 54 8.01 -19.28 8.96
C ALA A 54 9.40 -19.14 9.57
N LYS A 55 9.57 -19.67 10.79
CA LYS A 55 10.87 -19.91 11.41
C LYS A 55 11.16 -21.42 11.35
N VAL A 56 12.26 -21.79 10.72
CA VAL A 56 12.73 -23.17 10.68
C VAL A 56 13.38 -23.50 12.02
N VAL A 57 12.99 -24.61 12.61
CA VAL A 57 13.52 -25.11 13.90
C VAL A 57 13.82 -26.61 13.77
N LYS A 58 14.59 -27.18 14.70
CA LYS A 58 14.74 -28.65 14.78
C LYS A 58 13.35 -29.27 14.96
N GLY A 59 12.97 -30.18 14.05
CA GLY A 59 11.65 -30.83 14.03
C GLY A 59 10.57 -30.16 13.20
N GLY A 60 10.84 -29.03 12.48
CA GLY A 60 9.87 -28.46 11.56
C GLY A 60 9.89 -26.95 11.41
N ARG A 61 8.74 -26.38 11.05
CA ARG A 61 8.57 -24.95 10.80
C ARG A 61 7.49 -24.35 11.70
N ARG A 62 7.80 -23.26 12.38
CA ARG A 62 6.81 -22.48 13.14
C ARG A 62 6.30 -21.34 12.28
N PHE A 63 5.02 -21.37 11.94
CA PHE A 63 4.36 -20.35 11.12
C PHE A 63 3.87 -19.18 11.96
N SER A 64 3.87 -18.01 11.36
CA SER A 64 3.25 -16.79 11.87
C SER A 64 2.76 -15.94 10.69
N PHE A 65 1.91 -14.95 10.96
CA PHE A 65 1.42 -14.02 9.95
C PHE A 65 1.94 -12.61 10.25
N SER A 66 2.27 -11.88 9.19
CA SER A 66 2.64 -10.47 9.24
C SER A 66 1.62 -9.69 8.42
N ALA A 67 0.95 -8.72 9.04
CA ALA A 67 -0.02 -7.85 8.39
C ALA A 67 0.52 -6.42 8.33
N LEU A 68 0.43 -5.79 7.14
CA LEU A 68 0.72 -4.39 6.91
C LEU A 68 -0.61 -3.65 6.75
N MET A 69 -0.88 -2.71 7.65
CA MET A 69 -2.13 -1.95 7.72
C MET A 69 -1.89 -0.47 7.50
N ILE A 70 -2.88 0.20 6.93
CA ILE A 70 -2.97 1.65 6.81
C ILE A 70 -4.29 2.09 7.42
N VAL A 71 -4.25 3.19 8.14
CA VAL A 71 -5.41 3.83 8.78
C VAL A 71 -5.42 5.30 8.40
N GLY A 72 -6.59 5.88 8.13
CA GLY A 72 -6.71 7.30 7.80
C GLY A 72 -8.12 7.84 7.99
N ASP A 73 -8.22 9.16 8.16
CA ASP A 73 -9.47 9.88 8.38
C ASP A 73 -10.05 10.55 7.13
N LYS A 74 -9.34 10.43 5.98
CA LYS A 74 -9.65 11.16 4.74
C LYS A 74 -9.65 12.68 4.86
N LYS A 75 -9.12 13.22 5.95
CA LYS A 75 -9.04 14.65 6.24
C LYS A 75 -7.60 15.12 6.44
N GLY A 76 -6.64 14.40 5.88
CA GLY A 76 -5.22 14.71 5.97
C GLY A 76 -4.44 13.92 7.01
N LYS A 77 -5.06 13.04 7.80
CA LYS A 77 -4.31 12.19 8.75
C LYS A 77 -4.26 10.76 8.25
N VAL A 78 -3.07 10.20 8.25
CA VAL A 78 -2.84 8.81 7.82
C VAL A 78 -1.72 8.17 8.65
N GLY A 79 -1.87 6.89 8.96
CA GLY A 79 -0.89 6.12 9.71
C GLY A 79 -0.68 4.73 9.09
N TYR A 80 0.47 4.13 9.35
CA TYR A 80 0.73 2.73 8.99
C TYR A 80 1.29 1.96 10.17
N GLY A 81 1.01 0.65 10.18
CA GLY A 81 1.52 -0.25 11.19
C GLY A 81 1.79 -1.64 10.63
N LEU A 82 2.74 -2.34 11.26
CA LEU A 82 3.14 -3.69 10.93
C LEU A 82 2.92 -4.60 12.14
N GLY A 83 1.94 -5.49 12.06
CA GLY A 83 1.64 -6.45 13.12
C GLY A 83 2.09 -7.86 12.78
N LYS A 84 2.58 -8.60 13.77
CA LYS A 84 2.93 -10.01 13.64
C LYS A 84 2.27 -10.83 14.75
N ALA A 85 1.63 -11.96 14.38
CA ALA A 85 1.00 -12.88 15.32
C ALA A 85 0.94 -14.30 14.75
N LYS A 86 0.47 -15.26 15.57
CA LYS A 86 0.24 -16.64 15.14
C LYS A 86 -1.00 -16.74 14.24
N GLU A 87 -1.98 -15.87 14.46
CA GLU A 87 -3.25 -15.78 13.70
C GLU A 87 -3.36 -14.47 12.94
N VAL A 88 -4.09 -14.49 11.81
CA VAL A 88 -4.29 -13.30 10.96
C VAL A 88 -5.07 -12.20 11.69
N PRO A 89 -6.20 -12.48 12.40
CA PRO A 89 -6.94 -11.43 13.11
C PRO A 89 -6.12 -10.70 14.16
N GLU A 90 -5.31 -11.44 14.91
CA GLU A 90 -4.40 -10.83 15.90
C GLU A 90 -3.30 -9.99 15.26
N ALA A 91 -2.74 -10.44 14.11
CA ALA A 91 -1.74 -9.68 13.38
C ALA A 91 -2.32 -8.34 12.89
N ILE A 92 -3.55 -8.36 12.36
CA ILE A 92 -4.29 -7.17 11.94
C ILE A 92 -4.50 -6.24 13.12
N ARG A 93 -5.03 -6.73 14.25
CA ARG A 93 -5.28 -5.91 15.45
C ARG A 93 -4.02 -5.21 15.94
N LYS A 94 -2.88 -5.92 15.99
CA LYS A 94 -1.59 -5.33 16.38
C LYS A 94 -1.12 -4.27 15.38
N ALA A 95 -1.25 -4.54 14.08
CA ALA A 95 -0.89 -3.60 13.04
C ALA A 95 -1.73 -2.32 13.08
N THR A 96 -3.04 -2.44 13.30
CA THR A 96 -3.94 -1.30 13.47
C THR A 96 -3.56 -0.45 14.68
N GLN A 97 -3.28 -1.06 15.83
CA GLN A 97 -2.84 -0.34 17.03
C GLN A 97 -1.52 0.43 16.81
N GLU A 98 -0.58 -0.17 16.06
CA GLU A 98 0.66 0.50 15.69
C GLU A 98 0.41 1.63 14.70
N ALA A 99 -0.49 1.45 13.73
CA ALA A 99 -0.86 2.48 12.77
C ALA A 99 -1.45 3.73 13.45
N TYR A 100 -2.28 3.55 14.47
CA TYR A 100 -2.82 4.65 15.27
C TYR A 100 -1.74 5.45 16.00
N LYS A 101 -0.69 4.81 16.48
CA LYS A 101 0.43 5.49 17.16
C LYS A 101 1.30 6.29 16.18
N ASN A 102 1.40 5.82 14.94
CA ASN A 102 2.27 6.38 13.91
C ASN A 102 1.52 7.30 12.92
N MET A 103 0.43 7.95 13.33
CA MET A 103 -0.31 8.87 12.47
C MET A 103 0.49 10.14 12.19
N ILE A 104 0.43 10.56 10.92
CA ILE A 104 1.01 11.83 10.44
C ILE A 104 -0.09 12.71 9.85
N THR A 105 0.12 14.03 9.89
CA THR A 105 -0.73 15.00 9.20
C THR A 105 -0.06 15.39 7.89
N VAL A 106 -0.81 15.28 6.79
CA VAL A 106 -0.38 15.59 5.44
C VAL A 106 -0.98 16.93 5.04
N PRO A 107 -0.18 17.92 4.64
CA PRO A 107 -0.72 19.18 4.12
C PRO A 107 -1.35 18.94 2.75
N LEU A 108 -2.64 19.22 2.61
CA LEU A 108 -3.41 19.13 1.38
C LEU A 108 -3.71 20.54 0.86
N ASP A 109 -3.66 20.73 -0.45
CA ASP A 109 -4.06 21.94 -1.14
C ASP A 109 -5.10 21.60 -2.23
N ASN A 110 -6.36 22.01 -2.06
CA ASN A 110 -7.47 21.78 -2.99
C ASN A 110 -7.62 20.30 -3.43
N GLY A 111 -7.44 19.35 -2.50
CA GLY A 111 -7.56 17.91 -2.77
C GLY A 111 -6.36 17.27 -3.48
N THR A 112 -5.24 18.01 -3.61
CA THR A 112 -3.97 17.53 -4.12
C THR A 112 -2.82 17.85 -3.15
N ILE A 113 -1.58 17.50 -3.54
CA ILE A 113 -0.37 17.86 -2.78
C ILE A 113 0.14 19.25 -3.19
N PRO A 114 0.78 20.01 -2.28
CA PRO A 114 1.25 21.36 -2.55
C PRO A 114 2.36 21.47 -3.62
N HIS A 115 3.23 20.49 -3.69
CA HIS A 115 4.38 20.48 -4.62
C HIS A 115 4.83 19.07 -4.98
N GLU A 116 5.61 18.95 -6.04
CA GLU A 116 6.26 17.71 -6.43
C GLU A 116 7.26 17.26 -5.35
N ILE A 117 7.27 15.95 -5.06
CA ILE A 117 8.19 15.38 -4.11
C ILE A 117 8.58 13.95 -4.50
N LEU A 118 9.83 13.60 -4.20
CA LEU A 118 10.38 12.27 -4.38
C LEU A 118 10.54 11.60 -3.01
N GLY A 119 9.86 10.47 -2.81
CA GLY A 119 10.01 9.65 -1.61
C GLY A 119 10.97 8.50 -1.86
N GLU A 120 11.99 8.38 -1.01
CA GLU A 120 12.95 7.30 -1.09
C GLU A 120 13.08 6.61 0.25
N PHE A 121 12.94 5.29 0.24
CA PHE A 121 13.20 4.45 1.40
C PHE A 121 13.73 3.09 0.91
N ASP A 122 14.97 2.78 1.27
CA ASP A 122 15.65 1.58 0.84
C ASP A 122 15.55 1.40 -0.70
N ALA A 123 15.11 0.27 -1.20
CA ALA A 123 14.91 0.04 -2.62
C ALA A 123 13.65 0.72 -3.21
N GLY A 124 12.76 1.29 -2.38
CA GLY A 124 11.54 1.96 -2.83
C GLY A 124 11.80 3.42 -3.19
N LYS A 125 11.45 3.81 -4.43
CA LYS A 125 11.54 5.19 -4.91
C LYS A 125 10.26 5.56 -5.63
N ILE A 126 9.55 6.59 -5.14
CA ILE A 126 8.24 7.00 -5.63
C ILE A 126 8.22 8.50 -5.87
N LEU A 127 7.82 8.87 -7.07
CA LEU A 127 7.60 10.25 -7.48
C LEU A 127 6.13 10.62 -7.29
N PHE A 128 5.89 11.78 -6.71
CA PHE A 128 4.57 12.38 -6.53
C PHE A 128 4.53 13.73 -7.24
N LYS A 129 3.49 13.93 -8.06
CA LYS A 129 3.23 15.21 -8.74
C LYS A 129 1.82 15.68 -8.45
N PRO A 130 1.60 16.95 -8.14
CA PRO A 130 0.26 17.51 -8.04
C PRO A 130 -0.47 17.38 -9.37
N ALA A 131 -1.79 17.25 -9.32
CA ALA A 131 -2.61 17.10 -10.50
C ALA A 131 -3.84 18.02 -10.46
N ALA A 132 -4.33 18.39 -11.61
CA ALA A 132 -5.55 19.20 -11.76
C ALA A 132 -6.80 18.43 -11.25
N ASN A 133 -7.82 19.16 -10.87
CA ASN A 133 -9.10 18.60 -10.48
C ASN A 133 -9.68 17.72 -11.60
N GLY A 134 -10.22 16.56 -11.22
CA GLY A 134 -10.76 15.58 -12.16
C GLY A 134 -9.77 14.51 -12.64
N THR A 135 -8.46 14.63 -12.33
CA THR A 135 -7.46 13.62 -12.70
C THR A 135 -7.65 12.31 -11.92
N GLY A 136 -8.11 12.39 -10.67
CA GLY A 136 -8.22 11.27 -9.77
C GLY A 136 -6.87 10.78 -9.22
N VAL A 137 -6.90 9.68 -8.45
CA VAL A 137 -5.69 9.10 -7.85
C VAL A 137 -5.06 8.09 -8.81
N LYS A 138 -3.96 8.48 -9.46
CA LYS A 138 -3.15 7.60 -10.32
C LYS A 138 -1.93 7.11 -9.55
N ALA A 139 -2.07 5.97 -8.84
CA ALA A 139 -1.04 5.42 -7.98
C ALA A 139 -1.03 3.89 -7.97
N ALA A 140 0.13 3.30 -7.64
CA ALA A 140 0.28 1.85 -7.42
C ALA A 140 -0.43 1.41 -6.13
N GLY A 141 -0.87 0.15 -6.04
CA GLY A 141 -1.79 -0.37 -5.03
C GLY A 141 -1.55 0.07 -3.59
N ALA A 142 -0.36 -0.17 -3.04
CA ALA A 142 -0.03 0.23 -1.66
C ALA A 142 -0.02 1.76 -1.48
N CYS A 143 0.56 2.49 -2.42
CA CYS A 143 0.60 3.95 -2.44
C CYS A 143 -0.81 4.54 -2.59
N ARG A 144 -1.64 3.97 -3.49
CA ARG A 144 -3.02 4.39 -3.71
C ARG A 144 -3.85 4.30 -2.42
N SER A 145 -3.71 3.20 -1.68
CA SER A 145 -4.42 3.03 -0.41
C SER A 145 -4.06 4.12 0.62
N ILE A 146 -2.80 4.54 0.69
CA ILE A 146 -2.35 5.62 1.58
C ILE A 146 -2.97 6.96 1.17
N LEU A 147 -2.91 7.30 -0.12
CA LEU A 147 -3.37 8.59 -0.64
C LEU A 147 -4.89 8.74 -0.52
N GLU A 148 -5.65 7.69 -0.82
CA GLU A 148 -7.11 7.68 -0.64
C GLU A 148 -7.50 7.86 0.84
N LEU A 149 -6.80 7.20 1.76
CA LEU A 149 -7.04 7.31 3.20
C LEU A 149 -6.54 8.63 3.78
N ALA A 150 -5.55 9.27 3.16
CA ALA A 150 -5.13 10.63 3.50
C ALA A 150 -6.10 11.71 3.00
N GLY A 151 -7.04 11.37 2.10
CA GLY A 151 -7.99 12.32 1.53
C GLY A 151 -7.47 13.07 0.31
N VAL A 152 -6.45 12.53 -0.37
CA VAL A 152 -5.98 13.07 -1.65
C VAL A 152 -6.93 12.60 -2.75
N HIS A 153 -7.47 13.53 -3.54
CA HIS A 153 -8.38 13.23 -4.64
C HIS A 153 -7.72 13.26 -6.01
N ASN A 154 -6.70 14.12 -6.19
CA ASN A 154 -6.06 14.32 -7.49
C ASN A 154 -4.54 14.27 -7.32
N ILE A 155 -3.91 13.25 -7.91
CA ILE A 155 -2.46 13.07 -7.82
C ILE A 155 -1.95 12.14 -8.92
N LEU A 156 -0.77 12.43 -9.42
CA LEU A 156 0.00 11.55 -10.30
C LEU A 156 1.18 10.97 -9.54
N THR A 157 1.32 9.66 -9.56
CA THR A 157 2.46 9.00 -8.92
C THR A 157 3.10 7.97 -9.84
N LYS A 158 4.40 7.79 -9.67
CA LYS A 158 5.15 6.74 -10.37
C LYS A 158 6.13 6.07 -9.43
N SER A 159 6.04 4.74 -9.30
CA SER A 159 7.09 3.96 -8.67
C SER A 159 8.24 3.83 -9.65
N LEU A 160 9.38 4.43 -9.33
CA LEU A 160 10.58 4.44 -10.14
C LEU A 160 11.46 3.22 -9.86
N ARG A 161 11.40 2.69 -8.64
CA ARG A 161 12.24 1.57 -8.20
C ARG A 161 11.57 0.81 -7.06
N GLY A 162 11.61 -0.53 -7.14
CA GLY A 162 11.13 -1.43 -6.10
C GLY A 162 9.59 -1.43 -5.89
N ASN A 163 8.98 -2.62 -5.96
CA ASN A 163 7.53 -2.79 -5.78
C ASN A 163 7.18 -3.52 -4.47
N ASN A 164 8.15 -3.71 -3.56
CA ASN A 164 7.87 -4.32 -2.27
C ASN A 164 6.91 -3.41 -1.47
N PRO A 165 5.72 -3.90 -1.06
CA PRO A 165 4.72 -3.10 -0.36
C PRO A 165 5.27 -2.40 0.90
N HIS A 166 6.15 -3.04 1.65
CA HIS A 166 6.76 -2.46 2.84
C HIS A 166 7.63 -1.24 2.52
N ASN A 167 8.46 -1.32 1.47
CA ASN A 167 9.34 -0.22 1.07
C ASN A 167 8.52 0.90 0.42
N VAL A 168 7.52 0.55 -0.40
CA VAL A 168 6.59 1.51 -1.02
C VAL A 168 5.85 2.32 0.05
N VAL A 169 5.28 1.66 1.07
CA VAL A 169 4.59 2.34 2.17
C VAL A 169 5.53 3.30 2.89
N LYS A 170 6.71 2.84 3.32
CA LYS A 170 7.68 3.68 4.03
C LYS A 170 8.19 4.85 3.17
N ALA A 171 8.46 4.63 1.88
CA ALA A 171 8.84 5.68 0.94
C ALA A 171 7.74 6.74 0.78
N THR A 172 6.47 6.29 0.65
CA THR A 172 5.30 7.17 0.60
C THR A 172 5.19 8.02 1.86
N PHE A 173 5.29 7.41 3.05
CA PHE A 173 5.23 8.14 4.31
C PHE A 173 6.38 9.14 4.48
N LYS A 174 7.59 8.79 4.02
CA LYS A 174 8.73 9.71 4.03
C LYS A 174 8.49 10.91 3.12
N ALA A 175 7.92 10.70 1.93
CA ALA A 175 7.50 11.77 1.03
C ALA A 175 6.44 12.67 1.68
N LEU A 176 5.35 12.09 2.20
CA LEU A 176 4.27 12.84 2.82
C LEU A 176 4.70 13.66 4.03
N LYS A 177 5.65 13.15 4.83
CA LYS A 177 6.29 13.91 5.92
C LYS A 177 7.16 15.08 5.43
N GLY A 178 7.73 14.95 4.24
CA GLY A 178 8.57 16.00 3.62
C GLY A 178 7.78 17.10 2.94
N LEU A 179 6.46 16.94 2.76
CA LEU A 179 5.61 17.98 2.18
C LEU A 179 5.55 19.22 3.09
N ARG A 180 5.69 20.39 2.47
CA ARG A 180 5.57 21.69 3.14
C ARG A 180 4.29 22.38 2.68
N SER A 181 3.53 22.93 3.62
CA SER A 181 2.35 23.70 3.26
C SER A 181 2.77 25.01 2.55
N VAL A 182 1.91 25.51 1.66
CA VAL A 182 2.15 26.77 0.93
C VAL A 182 2.38 27.92 1.92
N GLU A 183 1.65 27.91 3.03
CA GLU A 183 1.80 28.91 4.11
C GLU A 183 3.17 28.86 4.77
N SER A 184 3.72 27.66 5.03
CA SER A 184 5.05 27.50 5.63
C SER A 184 6.15 27.99 4.70
N ILE A 185 5.98 27.79 3.39
CA ILE A 185 6.91 28.26 2.37
C ILE A 185 6.82 29.79 2.23
N ALA A 186 5.61 30.36 2.29
CA ALA A 186 5.38 31.79 2.25
C ALA A 186 6.07 32.50 3.42
N LYS A 187 5.88 32.01 4.63
CA LYS A 187 6.55 32.51 5.83
C LYS A 187 8.07 32.46 5.75
N ALA A 188 8.62 31.34 5.25
CA ALA A 188 10.09 31.18 5.11
C ALA A 188 10.71 32.10 4.04
N ARG A 189 9.91 32.67 3.13
CA ARG A 189 10.35 33.58 2.06
C ARG A 189 9.90 35.02 2.24
N ASP A 190 9.23 35.35 3.35
CA ASP A 190 8.61 36.66 3.64
C ASP A 190 7.75 37.16 2.45
N LYS A 191 6.93 36.29 1.88
CA LYS A 191 6.04 36.57 0.73
C LYS A 191 4.61 36.17 1.02
N ASP A 192 3.68 36.91 0.41
CA ASP A 192 2.28 36.53 0.46
C ASP A 192 1.98 35.25 -0.33
N VAL A 193 1.05 34.44 0.19
CA VAL A 193 0.59 33.19 -0.44
C VAL A 193 0.09 33.45 -1.88
N LYS A 194 -0.58 34.58 -2.12
CA LYS A 194 -1.06 35.00 -3.45
C LYS A 194 0.07 35.17 -4.45
N GLY A 195 1.19 35.74 -4.03
CA GLY A 195 2.35 35.97 -4.89
C GLY A 195 3.12 34.68 -5.25
N LEU A 196 2.97 33.60 -4.46
CA LEU A 196 3.57 32.30 -4.76
C LEU A 196 2.72 31.51 -5.76
N ARG A 197 1.38 31.64 -5.75
CA ARG A 197 0.47 30.96 -6.69
C ARG A 197 0.41 31.63 -8.06
N ALA A 198 0.74 32.92 -8.18
CA ALA A 198 0.66 33.68 -9.44
C ALA A 198 1.79 33.34 -10.45
N LYS A 199 2.74 32.47 -10.12
CA LYS A 199 3.90 32.12 -10.97
C LYS A 199 3.91 30.71 -11.54
N ASN A 200 2.77 29.99 -11.49
CA ASN A 200 2.63 28.64 -12.11
C ASN A 200 1.57 28.67 -13.19
#